data_450efd2fb1481ac66aeb81f84612053e
#
_entry.id   450efd2fb1481ac66aeb81f84612053e
#
_cell.length_a   1.000
_cell.length_b   1.000
_cell.length_c   1.000
_cell.angle_alpha   90.00
_cell.angle_beta   90.00
_cell.angle_gamma   90.00
#
_symmetry.space_group_name_H-M   'P 1'
#
loop_
_entity.id
_entity.type
_entity.pdbx_description
1 polymer ?
#
loop_
_entity_poly.entity_id
_entity_poly.type
_entity_poly.pdbx_seq_one_letter_code
_entity_poly.pdbx_strand_id
1 'polypeptide(L)'
;MKKIYNKILKFIFSILIAGAFLTFSAFWYFSHDLPDFKKLSDYEPSVLSRVYDENGQLIAEYALEKRLFIPYDSIPNKVINSFLSAEDKNFFEHPGVDARGVTRAFLRNIRNILQNKRLEGASTITQQVAKNFLLTNEVSLKRKIKEAILAFRIEKAYSKKRILELYLNEIYLGQGSYG
;
A
#
# COMPACT_ATOMS: atom_id res chain seq x y z
N MET A 1 46.46 4.80 18.41
CA MET A 1 45.28 4.02 18.06
C MET A 1 43.95 4.61 18.64
N LYS A 2 43.80 4.84 19.95
CA LYS A 2 42.55 5.39 20.55
C LYS A 2 42.09 6.71 19.95
N LYS A 3 42.96 7.68 19.60
CA LYS A 3 42.57 8.96 19.00
C LYS A 3 42.00 8.81 17.60
N ILE A 4 42.49 7.88 16.79
CA ILE A 4 41.96 7.63 15.43
C ILE A 4 40.61 6.93 15.53
N TYR A 5 40.45 5.94 16.38
CA TYR A 5 39.19 5.27 16.66
C TYR A 5 38.09 6.26 17.09
N ASN A 6 38.39 7.18 18.03
CA ASN A 6 37.44 8.20 18.46
C ASN A 6 37.06 9.18 17.34
N LYS A 7 37.97 9.50 16.41
CA LYS A 7 37.63 10.34 15.23
C LYS A 7 36.69 9.62 14.27
N ILE A 8 36.98 8.34 13.99
CA ILE A 8 36.13 7.52 13.13
C ILE A 8 34.72 7.35 13.75
N LEU A 9 34.65 7.06 15.05
CA LEU A 9 33.37 6.92 15.75
C LEU A 9 32.56 8.21 15.72
N LYS A 10 33.18 9.37 15.97
CA LYS A 10 32.51 10.67 15.85
C LYS A 10 32.03 10.95 14.42
N PHE A 11 32.82 10.60 13.42
CA PHE A 11 32.45 10.76 12.00
C PHE A 11 31.22 9.88 11.64
N ILE A 12 31.24 8.60 12.03
CA ILE A 12 30.08 7.69 11.83
C ILE A 12 28.85 8.24 12.55
N PHE A 13 28.99 8.69 13.79
CA PHE A 13 27.89 9.27 14.57
C PHE A 13 27.32 10.54 13.93
N SER A 14 28.18 11.42 13.39
CA SER A 14 27.75 12.61 12.67
C SER A 14 26.96 12.25 11.39
N ILE A 15 27.38 11.22 10.64
CA ILE A 15 26.66 10.74 9.46
C ILE A 15 25.28 10.19 9.87
N LEU A 16 25.19 9.43 10.95
CA LEU A 16 23.93 8.90 11.46
C LEU A 16 22.96 10.01 11.88
N ILE A 17 23.46 11.05 12.58
CA ILE A 17 22.65 12.21 12.96
C ILE A 17 22.17 12.97 11.73
N ALA A 18 23.06 13.25 10.78
CA ALA A 18 22.69 13.92 9.53
C ALA A 18 21.65 13.11 8.74
N GLY A 19 21.81 11.80 8.66
CA GLY A 19 20.84 10.89 8.04
C GLY A 19 19.48 10.91 8.75
N ALA A 20 19.48 10.84 10.07
CA ALA A 20 18.25 10.94 10.87
C ALA A 20 17.55 12.30 10.71
N PHE A 21 18.31 13.38 10.67
CA PHE A 21 17.77 14.74 10.45
C PHE A 21 17.16 14.87 9.06
N LEU A 22 17.83 14.39 8.02
CA LEU A 22 17.32 14.39 6.64
C LEU A 22 16.02 13.55 6.51
N THR A 23 16.00 12.37 7.11
CA THR A 23 14.78 11.52 7.09
C THR A 23 13.63 12.16 7.84
N PHE A 24 13.90 12.78 9.01
CA PHE A 24 12.88 13.51 9.77
C PHE A 24 12.35 14.73 9.01
N SER A 25 13.25 15.52 8.41
CA SER A 25 12.88 16.72 7.62
C SER A 25 12.06 16.33 6.39
N ALA A 26 12.43 15.25 5.69
CA ALA A 26 11.68 14.74 4.56
C ALA A 26 10.29 14.24 5.02
N PHE A 27 10.24 13.48 6.12
CA PHE A 27 8.98 13.01 6.69
C PHE A 27 8.06 14.20 7.06
N TRP A 28 8.60 15.21 7.73
CA TRP A 28 7.85 16.41 8.13
C TRP A 28 7.34 17.19 6.91
N TYR A 29 8.19 17.42 5.90
CA TYR A 29 7.82 18.10 4.67
C TYR A 29 6.69 17.38 3.91
N PHE A 30 6.82 16.08 3.70
CA PHE A 30 5.81 15.28 2.98
C PHE A 30 4.56 14.99 3.81
N SER A 31 4.62 15.12 5.13
CA SER A 31 3.50 14.87 6.03
C SER A 31 2.46 16.00 6.02
N HIS A 32 2.84 17.22 5.57
CA HIS A 32 1.97 18.39 5.59
C HIS A 32 0.91 18.40 4.49
N ASP A 33 1.22 17.81 3.35
CA ASP A 33 0.35 17.78 2.15
C ASP A 33 -0.13 16.34 1.90
N LEU A 34 -0.69 15.72 2.92
CA LEU A 34 -1.28 14.40 2.81
C LEU A 34 -2.79 14.48 2.84
N PRO A 35 -3.48 13.71 1.98
CA PRO A 35 -4.93 13.59 2.02
C PRO A 35 -5.39 12.98 3.35
N ASP A 36 -6.62 13.32 3.75
CA ASP A 36 -7.22 12.78 4.97
C ASP A 36 -7.58 11.31 4.77
N PHE A 37 -6.90 10.44 5.53
CA PHE A 37 -7.16 9.00 5.52
C PHE A 37 -8.49 8.60 6.17
N LYS A 38 -9.16 9.52 6.90
CA LYS A 38 -10.50 9.27 7.45
C LYS A 38 -11.54 9.00 6.37
N LYS A 39 -11.30 9.46 5.14
CA LYS A 39 -12.13 9.13 3.97
C LYS A 39 -12.29 7.62 3.73
N LEU A 40 -11.38 6.79 4.28
CA LEU A 40 -11.49 5.34 4.21
C LEU A 40 -12.57 4.76 5.14
N SER A 41 -12.96 5.49 6.22
CA SER A 41 -14.08 5.06 7.07
C SER A 41 -15.42 5.23 6.36
N ASP A 42 -15.52 6.29 5.58
CA ASP A 42 -16.75 6.70 4.89
C ASP A 42 -16.78 6.15 3.44
N TYR A 43 -15.88 5.19 3.15
CA TYR A 43 -15.86 4.57 1.84
C TYR A 43 -17.13 3.77 1.61
N GLU A 44 -17.96 4.32 0.72
CA GLU A 44 -19.10 3.65 0.13
C GLU A 44 -18.68 3.15 -1.25
N PRO A 45 -18.72 1.83 -1.50
CA PRO A 45 -18.41 1.28 -2.82
C PRO A 45 -19.41 1.79 -3.85
N SER A 46 -18.95 1.93 -5.09
CA SER A 46 -19.82 2.31 -6.22
C SER A 46 -21.01 1.35 -6.30
N VAL A 47 -22.21 1.90 -6.18
CA VAL A 47 -23.44 1.10 -6.15
C VAL A 47 -23.85 0.71 -7.56
N LEU A 48 -24.12 -0.56 -7.75
CA LEU A 48 -24.73 -1.10 -8.97
C LEU A 48 -26.24 -0.84 -8.93
N SER A 49 -26.78 -0.03 -9.84
CA SER A 49 -28.23 0.16 -9.97
C SER A 49 -28.78 -0.89 -10.92
N ARG A 50 -29.73 -1.71 -10.43
CA ARG A 50 -30.41 -2.74 -11.21
C ARG A 50 -31.86 -2.37 -11.42
N VAL A 51 -32.33 -2.53 -12.66
CA VAL A 51 -33.74 -2.31 -13.04
C VAL A 51 -34.34 -3.68 -13.37
N TYR A 52 -35.45 -3.97 -12.76
CA TYR A 52 -36.20 -5.22 -12.95
C TYR A 52 -37.57 -4.95 -13.56
N ASP A 53 -38.11 -5.90 -14.29
CA ASP A 53 -39.48 -5.88 -14.75
C ASP A 53 -40.45 -6.26 -13.62
N GLU A 54 -41.76 -6.24 -13.95
CA GLU A 54 -42.83 -6.62 -13.01
C GLU A 54 -42.78 -8.07 -12.55
N ASN A 55 -42.06 -8.94 -13.28
CA ASN A 55 -41.85 -10.36 -12.97
C ASN A 55 -40.54 -10.64 -12.21
N GLY A 56 -39.78 -9.56 -11.89
CA GLY A 56 -38.48 -9.68 -11.20
C GLY A 56 -37.33 -10.08 -12.13
N GLN A 57 -37.52 -9.97 -13.47
CA GLN A 57 -36.41 -10.23 -14.41
C GLN A 57 -35.54 -8.98 -14.56
N LEU A 58 -34.24 -9.17 -14.59
CA LEU A 58 -33.27 -8.08 -14.75
C LEU A 58 -33.37 -7.50 -16.18
N ILE A 59 -33.78 -6.22 -16.31
CA ILE A 59 -33.87 -5.50 -17.57
C ILE A 59 -32.54 -4.80 -17.89
N ALA A 60 -31.97 -4.11 -16.90
CA ALA A 60 -30.76 -3.31 -17.10
C ALA A 60 -29.92 -3.18 -15.83
N GLU A 61 -28.61 -3.06 -16.00
CA GLU A 61 -27.65 -2.71 -14.96
C GLU A 61 -26.94 -1.39 -15.34
N TYR A 62 -26.98 -0.42 -14.44
CA TYR A 62 -26.28 0.85 -14.59
C TYR A 62 -25.19 0.94 -13.53
N ALA A 63 -23.92 0.94 -13.96
CA ALA A 63 -22.77 1.14 -13.10
C ALA A 63 -21.62 1.72 -13.91
N LEU A 64 -20.88 2.63 -13.31
CA LEU A 64 -19.57 3.06 -13.84
C LEU A 64 -18.56 1.92 -13.79
N GLU A 65 -18.65 1.13 -12.73
CA GLU A 65 -17.86 -0.07 -12.50
C GLU A 65 -18.76 -1.17 -11.93
N LYS A 66 -18.71 -2.36 -12.52
CA LYS A 66 -19.50 -3.50 -12.04
C LYS A 66 -18.81 -4.11 -10.82
N ARG A 67 -19.12 -3.57 -9.65
CA ARG A 67 -18.58 -4.03 -8.36
C ARG A 67 -19.70 -4.46 -7.43
N LEU A 68 -19.44 -5.50 -6.67
CA LEU A 68 -20.26 -5.92 -5.55
C LEU A 68 -19.35 -5.95 -4.31
N PHE A 69 -19.63 -5.10 -3.34
CA PHE A 69 -18.85 -5.09 -2.10
C PHE A 69 -19.04 -6.39 -1.32
N ILE A 70 -17.95 -7.02 -0.96
CA ILE A 70 -17.93 -8.26 -0.18
C ILE A 70 -17.28 -7.98 1.17
N PRO A 71 -18.01 -8.09 2.30
CA PRO A 71 -17.45 -7.98 3.64
C PRO A 71 -16.33 -9.00 3.87
N TYR A 72 -15.32 -8.64 4.66
CA TYR A 72 -14.15 -9.48 4.93
C TYR A 72 -14.51 -10.92 5.32
N ASP A 73 -15.46 -11.08 6.23
CA ASP A 73 -15.87 -12.40 6.74
C ASP A 73 -16.59 -13.28 5.70
N SER A 74 -17.02 -12.70 4.57
CA SER A 74 -17.62 -13.40 3.44
C SER A 74 -16.60 -13.77 2.36
N ILE A 75 -15.34 -13.28 2.46
CA ILE A 75 -14.29 -13.60 1.49
C ILE A 75 -13.67 -14.95 1.82
N PRO A 76 -13.60 -15.90 0.88
CA PRO A 76 -13.00 -17.20 1.15
C PRO A 76 -11.52 -17.08 1.55
N ASN A 77 -11.10 -17.81 2.57
CA ASN A 77 -9.71 -17.83 3.05
C ASN A 77 -8.69 -18.17 1.95
N LYS A 78 -9.07 -18.98 0.96
CA LYS A 78 -8.20 -19.30 -0.19
C LYS A 78 -7.88 -18.05 -1.00
N VAL A 79 -8.86 -17.17 -1.22
CA VAL A 79 -8.66 -15.90 -1.94
C VAL A 79 -7.73 -14.99 -1.14
N ILE A 80 -8.03 -14.80 0.14
CA ILE A 80 -7.20 -14.00 1.06
C ILE A 80 -5.75 -14.48 1.02
N ASN A 81 -5.52 -15.77 1.24
CA ASN A 81 -4.18 -16.35 1.27
C ASN A 81 -3.44 -16.25 -0.08
N SER A 82 -4.16 -16.32 -1.20
CA SER A 82 -3.57 -16.15 -2.53
C SER A 82 -3.02 -14.73 -2.72
N PHE A 83 -3.80 -13.71 -2.37
CA PHE A 83 -3.35 -12.32 -2.45
C PHE A 83 -2.22 -12.03 -1.47
N LEU A 84 -2.32 -12.49 -0.23
CA LEU A 84 -1.25 -12.34 0.77
C LEU A 84 0.05 -12.97 0.29
N SER A 85 0.00 -14.17 -0.27
CA SER A 85 1.19 -14.89 -0.75
C SER A 85 1.85 -14.19 -1.95
N ALA A 86 1.04 -13.59 -2.82
CA ALA A 86 1.51 -12.93 -4.03
C ALA A 86 2.03 -11.52 -3.77
N GLU A 87 1.33 -10.74 -2.95
CA GLU A 87 1.56 -9.29 -2.82
C GLU A 87 2.28 -8.93 -1.51
N ASP A 88 1.91 -9.54 -0.39
CA ASP A 88 2.40 -9.12 0.93
C ASP A 88 2.36 -10.26 1.95
N LYS A 89 3.31 -11.17 1.82
CA LYS A 89 3.38 -12.39 2.64
C LYS A 89 3.37 -12.12 4.15
N ASN A 90 3.97 -11.02 4.58
CA ASN A 90 4.10 -10.65 5.99
C ASN A 90 3.09 -9.57 6.41
N PHE A 91 1.98 -9.43 5.68
CA PHE A 91 0.99 -8.37 5.89
C PHE A 91 0.59 -8.17 7.36
N PHE A 92 0.35 -9.24 8.08
CA PHE A 92 -0.07 -9.18 9.49
C PHE A 92 1.05 -8.83 10.47
N GLU A 93 2.32 -8.82 10.05
CA GLU A 93 3.48 -8.65 10.93
C GLU A 93 4.06 -7.23 10.93
N HIS A 94 3.86 -6.47 9.84
CA HIS A 94 4.47 -5.14 9.69
C HIS A 94 3.45 -4.01 9.88
N PRO A 95 3.88 -2.79 10.29
CA PRO A 95 3.00 -1.63 10.54
C PRO A 95 2.78 -0.77 9.29
N GLY A 96 2.47 -1.37 8.14
CA GLY A 96 2.16 -0.68 6.89
C GLY A 96 3.27 -0.71 5.83
N VAL A 97 4.53 -0.83 6.22
CA VAL A 97 5.69 -1.01 5.33
C VAL A 97 6.50 -2.21 5.81
N ASP A 98 6.74 -3.17 4.93
CA ASP A 98 7.61 -4.32 5.20
C ASP A 98 9.08 -3.96 4.94
N ALA A 99 9.80 -3.51 5.99
CA ALA A 99 11.21 -3.17 5.89
C ALA A 99 12.08 -4.37 5.46
N ARG A 100 11.73 -5.60 5.87
CA ARG A 100 12.44 -6.82 5.47
C ARG A 100 12.21 -7.11 3.99
N GLY A 101 10.97 -6.97 3.52
CA GLY A 101 10.61 -7.12 2.10
C GLY A 101 11.30 -6.09 1.23
N VAL A 102 11.32 -4.82 1.64
CA VAL A 102 12.04 -3.73 0.94
C VAL A 102 13.53 -4.04 0.83
N THR A 103 14.18 -4.44 1.92
CA THR A 103 15.62 -4.77 1.92
C THR A 103 15.89 -5.97 0.99
N ARG A 104 15.08 -7.02 1.08
CA ARG A 104 15.17 -8.18 0.20
C ARG A 104 15.03 -7.80 -1.27
N ALA A 105 13.99 -7.05 -1.62
CA ALA A 105 13.74 -6.61 -3.00
C ALA A 105 14.87 -5.70 -3.50
N PHE A 106 15.42 -4.82 -2.67
CA PHE A 106 16.56 -3.98 -3.02
C PHE A 106 17.77 -4.82 -3.42
N LEU A 107 18.16 -5.80 -2.59
CA LEU A 107 19.30 -6.68 -2.88
C LEU A 107 19.07 -7.53 -4.14
N ARG A 108 17.84 -8.05 -4.33
CA ARG A 108 17.48 -8.79 -5.54
C ARG A 108 17.50 -7.90 -6.78
N ASN A 109 17.02 -6.67 -6.67
CA ASN A 109 16.96 -5.74 -7.80
C ASN A 109 18.36 -5.33 -8.28
N ILE A 110 19.34 -5.18 -7.39
CA ILE A 110 20.74 -5.01 -7.81
C ILE A 110 21.18 -6.18 -8.70
N ARG A 111 20.89 -7.42 -8.27
CA ARG A 111 21.22 -8.60 -9.08
C ARG A 111 20.41 -8.68 -10.37
N ASN A 112 19.11 -8.34 -10.31
CA ASN A 112 18.22 -8.37 -11.47
C ASN A 112 18.65 -7.36 -12.55
N ILE A 113 19.09 -6.16 -12.16
CA ILE A 113 19.65 -5.15 -13.07
C ILE A 113 20.88 -5.71 -13.79
N LEU A 114 21.81 -6.34 -13.06
CA LEU A 114 23.00 -6.95 -13.66
C LEU A 114 22.67 -8.12 -14.61
N GLN A 115 21.51 -8.75 -14.45
CA GLN A 115 21.04 -9.90 -15.24
C GLN A 115 19.98 -9.54 -16.27
N ASN A 116 19.68 -8.24 -16.47
CA ASN A 116 18.59 -7.75 -17.34
C ASN A 116 17.21 -8.42 -17.03
N LYS A 117 16.95 -8.72 -15.77
CA LYS A 117 15.68 -9.29 -15.31
C LYS A 117 14.72 -8.21 -14.83
N ARG A 118 13.43 -8.55 -14.80
CA ARG A 118 12.38 -7.68 -14.27
C ARG A 118 12.64 -7.36 -12.78
N LEU A 119 12.41 -6.10 -12.40
CA LEU A 119 12.53 -5.66 -11.03
C LEU A 119 11.40 -6.24 -10.16
N GLU A 120 11.74 -6.63 -8.94
CA GLU A 120 10.79 -7.10 -7.93
C GLU A 120 10.18 -5.91 -7.19
N GLY A 121 8.85 -5.87 -7.08
CA GLY A 121 8.15 -4.88 -6.27
C GLY A 121 8.25 -5.20 -4.78
N ALA A 122 8.18 -4.15 -3.96
CA ALA A 122 8.18 -4.28 -2.50
C ALA A 122 7.08 -3.42 -1.84
N SER A 123 6.03 -3.09 -2.59
CA SER A 123 4.89 -2.35 -2.05
C SER A 123 3.99 -3.30 -1.25
N THR A 124 3.60 -2.89 -0.06
CA THR A 124 2.66 -3.63 0.78
C THR A 124 1.21 -3.41 0.34
N ILE A 125 0.31 -4.28 0.79
CA ILE A 125 -1.13 -4.12 0.61
C ILE A 125 -1.61 -2.76 1.14
N THR A 126 -1.15 -2.34 2.32
CA THR A 126 -1.53 -1.05 2.91
C THR A 126 -1.04 0.14 2.07
N GLN A 127 0.15 0.06 1.47
CA GLN A 127 0.63 1.07 0.53
C GLN A 127 -0.22 1.11 -0.75
N GLN A 128 -0.70 -0.04 -1.23
CA GLN A 128 -1.60 -0.10 -2.39
C GLN A 128 -2.97 0.52 -2.06
N VAL A 129 -3.52 0.29 -0.86
CA VAL A 129 -4.73 0.97 -0.38
C VAL A 129 -4.50 2.48 -0.34
N ALA A 130 -3.40 2.95 0.26
CA ALA A 130 -3.07 4.38 0.29
C ALA A 130 -3.00 4.99 -1.12
N LYS A 131 -2.39 4.28 -2.07
CA LYS A 131 -2.29 4.70 -3.46
C LYS A 131 -3.66 4.79 -4.12
N ASN A 132 -4.47 3.74 -4.05
CA ASN A 132 -5.71 3.63 -4.82
C ASN A 132 -6.81 4.58 -4.33
N PHE A 133 -6.89 4.79 -3.00
CA PHE A 133 -7.96 5.60 -2.41
C PHE A 133 -7.60 7.07 -2.19
N LEU A 134 -6.32 7.37 -1.97
CA LEU A 134 -5.92 8.66 -1.44
C LEU A 134 -4.94 9.43 -2.33
N LEU A 135 -4.32 8.78 -3.31
CA LEU A 135 -3.29 9.40 -4.14
C LEU A 135 -3.63 9.32 -5.63
N THR A 136 -2.91 10.10 -6.42
CA THR A 136 -3.03 10.10 -7.88
C THR A 136 -2.17 9.01 -8.52
N ASN A 137 -2.46 8.64 -9.77
CA ASN A 137 -1.71 7.64 -10.52
C ASN A 137 -0.33 8.12 -11.03
N GLU A 138 0.14 9.29 -10.59
CA GLU A 138 1.45 9.81 -10.95
C GLU A 138 2.58 8.87 -10.49
N VAL A 139 3.51 8.55 -11.39
CA VAL A 139 4.67 7.74 -11.06
C VAL A 139 5.81 8.65 -10.61
N SER A 140 5.90 8.90 -9.29
CA SER A 140 6.92 9.77 -8.72
C SER A 140 7.45 9.25 -7.38
N LEU A 141 8.70 9.58 -7.06
CA LEU A 141 9.30 9.28 -5.76
C LEU A 141 8.53 10.00 -4.63
N LYS A 142 8.04 11.23 -4.90
CA LYS A 142 7.20 12.00 -3.99
C LYS A 142 5.95 11.21 -3.60
N ARG A 143 5.25 10.64 -4.57
CA ARG A 143 4.08 9.78 -4.32
C ARG A 143 4.47 8.55 -3.48
N LYS A 144 5.61 7.92 -3.75
CA LYS A 144 6.05 6.73 -3.03
C LYS A 144 6.34 7.00 -1.55
N ILE A 145 6.89 8.17 -1.23
CA ILE A 145 7.08 8.63 0.15
C ILE A 145 5.71 8.87 0.82
N LYS A 146 4.79 9.55 0.13
CA LYS A 146 3.42 9.76 0.64
C LYS A 146 2.69 8.44 0.91
N GLU A 147 2.80 7.45 0.01
CA GLU A 147 2.26 6.10 0.22
C GLU A 147 2.76 5.48 1.53
N ALA A 148 4.08 5.54 1.77
CA ALA A 148 4.66 4.97 2.98
C ALA A 148 4.15 5.66 4.26
N ILE A 149 4.08 7.00 4.26
CA ILE A 149 3.58 7.76 5.42
C ILE A 149 2.10 7.46 5.66
N LEU A 150 1.28 7.44 4.60
CA LEU A 150 -0.15 7.11 4.69
C LEU A 150 -0.36 5.68 5.16
N ALA A 151 0.45 4.72 4.70
CA ALA A 151 0.36 3.34 5.15
C ALA A 151 0.52 3.22 6.67
N PHE A 152 1.49 3.92 7.28
CA PHE A 152 1.62 3.97 8.75
C PHE A 152 0.42 4.61 9.44
N ARG A 153 -0.18 5.65 8.86
CA ARG A 153 -1.37 6.31 9.42
C ARG A 153 -2.60 5.42 9.35
N ILE A 154 -2.79 4.74 8.20
CA ILE A 154 -3.89 3.80 7.98
C ILE A 154 -3.81 2.63 8.96
N GLU A 155 -2.63 2.04 9.16
CA GLU A 155 -2.43 0.94 10.10
C GLU A 155 -2.70 1.31 11.57
N LYS A 156 -2.52 2.58 11.93
CA LYS A 156 -2.88 3.08 13.26
C LYS A 156 -4.38 3.28 13.45
N ALA A 157 -5.09 3.55 12.37
CA ALA A 157 -6.51 3.90 12.41
C ALA A 157 -7.43 2.71 12.13
N TYR A 158 -6.98 1.74 11.33
CA TYR A 158 -7.80 0.63 10.86
C TYR A 158 -7.17 -0.72 11.19
N SER A 159 -8.02 -1.71 11.44
CA SER A 159 -7.56 -3.09 11.64
C SER A 159 -7.03 -3.68 10.32
N LYS A 160 -6.13 -4.66 10.42
CA LYS A 160 -5.62 -5.43 9.27
C LYS A 160 -6.74 -6.02 8.42
N LYS A 161 -7.79 -6.55 9.05
CA LYS A 161 -8.97 -7.08 8.35
C LYS A 161 -9.65 -6.01 7.50
N ARG A 162 -9.86 -4.80 8.05
CA ARG A 162 -10.49 -3.70 7.32
C ARG A 162 -9.62 -3.22 6.16
N ILE A 163 -8.32 -3.12 6.34
CA ILE A 163 -7.38 -2.75 5.27
C ILE A 163 -7.43 -3.77 4.13
N LEU A 164 -7.44 -5.07 4.46
CA LEU A 164 -7.50 -6.14 3.47
C LEU A 164 -8.86 -6.20 2.77
N GLU A 165 -9.94 -5.91 3.48
CA GLU A 165 -11.29 -5.77 2.92
C GLU A 165 -11.33 -4.65 1.87
N LEU A 166 -10.83 -3.46 2.22
CA LEU A 166 -10.72 -2.34 1.29
C LEU A 166 -9.87 -2.70 0.07
N TYR A 167 -8.71 -3.34 0.29
CA TYR A 167 -7.83 -3.76 -0.78
C TYR A 167 -8.53 -4.72 -1.76
N LEU A 168 -9.12 -5.80 -1.24
CA LEU A 168 -9.75 -6.84 -2.05
C LEU A 168 -10.99 -6.35 -2.81
N ASN A 169 -11.69 -5.34 -2.29
CA ASN A 169 -12.83 -4.73 -2.95
C ASN A 169 -12.47 -3.60 -3.92
N GLU A 170 -11.19 -3.20 -4.02
CA GLU A 170 -10.76 -2.07 -4.86
C GLU A 170 -9.72 -2.45 -5.91
N ILE A 171 -9.03 -3.58 -5.73
CA ILE A 171 -7.92 -3.92 -6.62
C ILE A 171 -8.40 -4.16 -8.04
N TYR A 172 -7.70 -3.53 -9.01
CA TYR A 172 -7.92 -3.78 -10.42
C TYR A 172 -7.30 -5.11 -10.84
N LEU A 173 -8.13 -6.00 -11.35
CA LEU A 173 -7.74 -7.36 -11.77
C LEU A 173 -7.53 -7.49 -13.28
N GLY A 174 -7.70 -6.41 -14.01
CA GLY A 174 -7.60 -6.40 -15.47
C GLY A 174 -8.95 -6.51 -16.17
N GLN A 175 -8.98 -6.19 -17.48
CA GLN A 175 -10.16 -6.30 -18.35
C GLN A 175 -11.43 -5.59 -17.80
N GLY A 176 -11.25 -4.47 -17.09
CA GLY A 176 -12.37 -3.73 -16.48
C GLY A 176 -12.95 -4.39 -15.22
N SER A 177 -12.29 -5.44 -14.69
CA SER A 177 -12.74 -6.12 -13.48
C SER A 177 -11.99 -5.59 -12.24
N TYR A 178 -12.75 -5.42 -11.18
CA TYR A 178 -12.27 -4.92 -9.88
C TYR A 178 -12.78 -5.84 -8.76
N GLY A 179 -12.03 -5.88 -7.67
CA GLY A 179 -12.41 -6.43 -6.38
C GLY A 179 -12.65 -7.90 -6.27
#